data_c6839170ea4833ec7d4edca3e95fda1f
#
_entry.id   c6839170ea4833ec7d4edca3e95fda1f
#
_cell.length_a   1.000
_cell.length_b   1.000
_cell.length_c   1.000
_cell.angle_alpha   90.00
_cell.angle_beta   90.00
_cell.angle_gamma   90.00
#
_symmetry.space_group_name_H-M   'P 1'
#
loop_
_entity.id
_entity.type
_entity.pdbx_description
1 polymer ?
#
loop_
_entity_poly.entity_id
_entity_poly.type
_entity_poly.pdbx_seq_one_letter_code
_entity_poly.pdbx_strand_id
1 'polypeptide(L)'
;INILLSHLGLPTDRYLAEHYPELHVIIGAHTHHLLEHGEKRGNSLIAAARRYGDHIGRIELEIEDGKLVHMQARTVVTDDLPAVHEDEIEIAGYQTSGEQQLAKRVIADLPTAYTTDIRGEHRLIDLGLAALMQRTHTDVAMLSTGLFLHDLPAGLVTAKDLHALLPHAVHPMRSTLAGRDLWRLAHEIEKNRNFLRPNRLKGMGFRGEAWGEVVWAGLTVLANGDVLVKGQPLDMAATYTIGGLDHYMFIPYFPTLEIAGQNVMSYDTVIRE
;
A
#
# COMPACT_ATOMS: atom_id res chain seq x y z
N ILE A 1 28.86 18.68 2.41
CA ILE A 1 27.79 18.08 3.21
C ILE A 1 26.98 17.21 2.27
N ASN A 2 26.75 15.93 2.67
CA ASN A 2 25.98 14.99 1.89
C ASN A 2 24.61 14.79 2.57
N ILE A 3 23.53 15.05 1.83
CA ILE A 3 22.15 14.89 2.27
C ILE A 3 21.51 13.83 1.40
N LEU A 4 20.98 12.77 2.01
CA LEU A 4 20.23 11.71 1.34
C LEU A 4 18.72 11.95 1.52
N LEU A 5 18.00 12.04 0.40
CA LEU A 5 16.54 11.91 0.38
C LEU A 5 16.22 10.43 0.24
N SER A 6 15.70 9.81 1.32
CA SER A 6 15.46 8.38 1.39
C SER A 6 13.97 8.06 1.37
N HIS A 7 13.60 7.02 0.63
CA HIS A 7 12.28 6.37 0.72
C HIS A 7 12.43 4.87 1.05
N LEU A 8 13.47 4.49 1.79
CA LEU A 8 13.80 3.09 2.10
C LEU A 8 13.24 2.62 3.45
N GLY A 9 12.74 3.55 4.25
CA GLY A 9 12.21 3.30 5.58
C GLY A 9 13.27 3.35 6.68
N LEU A 10 12.82 3.65 7.90
CA LEU A 10 13.70 3.93 9.05
C LEU A 10 14.72 2.82 9.36
N PRO A 11 14.40 1.51 9.26
CA PRO A 11 15.41 0.46 9.48
C PRO A 11 16.59 0.55 8.52
N THR A 12 16.31 0.79 7.23
CA THR A 12 17.37 0.94 6.21
C THR A 12 18.11 2.26 6.38
N ASP A 13 17.43 3.34 6.74
CA ASP A 13 18.04 4.63 6.99
C ASP A 13 19.05 4.56 8.16
N ARG A 14 18.71 3.81 9.23
CA ARG A 14 19.62 3.53 10.34
C ARG A 14 20.85 2.74 9.89
N TYR A 15 20.65 1.70 9.09
CA TYR A 15 21.74 0.92 8.52
C TYR A 15 22.68 1.80 7.69
N LEU A 16 22.15 2.66 6.82
CA LEU A 16 22.94 3.57 6.00
C LEU A 16 23.73 4.57 6.86
N ALA A 17 23.11 5.14 7.88
CA ALA A 17 23.78 6.07 8.81
C ALA A 17 24.97 5.44 9.54
N GLU A 18 24.89 4.15 9.88
CA GLU A 18 25.96 3.42 10.59
C GLU A 18 27.10 2.98 9.67
N HIS A 19 26.79 2.69 8.38
CA HIS A 19 27.77 2.09 7.45
C HIS A 19 28.37 3.09 6.47
N TYR A 20 27.80 4.29 6.33
CA TYR A 20 28.25 5.32 5.39
C TYR A 20 28.50 6.64 6.13
N PRO A 21 29.68 6.79 6.78
CA PRO A 21 30.01 7.95 7.62
C PRO A 21 30.08 9.28 6.86
N GLU A 22 30.12 9.24 5.54
CA GLU A 22 30.06 10.40 4.66
C GLU A 22 28.65 11.01 4.53
N LEU A 23 27.59 10.28 4.95
CA LEU A 23 26.24 10.83 5.04
C LEU A 23 26.10 11.68 6.29
N HIS A 24 25.69 12.93 6.13
CA HIS A 24 25.51 13.86 7.24
C HIS A 24 24.03 13.98 7.65
N VAL A 25 23.12 13.99 6.67
CA VAL A 25 21.69 14.08 6.91
C VAL A 25 20.97 13.02 6.06
N ILE A 26 20.03 12.31 6.66
CA ILE A 26 19.11 11.41 5.96
C ILE A 26 17.68 11.90 6.22
N ILE A 27 16.99 12.35 5.16
CA ILE A 27 15.58 12.72 5.21
C ILE A 27 14.78 11.49 4.79
N GLY A 28 14.26 10.77 5.79
CA GLY A 28 13.61 9.48 5.63
C GLY A 28 12.10 9.58 5.43
N ALA A 29 11.55 8.58 4.73
CA ALA A 29 10.12 8.43 4.50
C ALA A 29 9.69 6.95 4.56
N HIS A 30 8.67 6.55 3.79
CA HIS A 30 8.13 5.20 3.61
C HIS A 30 7.44 4.61 4.86
N THR A 31 8.14 4.45 5.97
CA THR A 31 7.59 3.83 7.19
C THR A 31 6.82 4.79 8.08
N HIS A 32 6.66 6.05 7.67
CA HIS A 32 5.84 7.08 8.32
C HIS A 32 6.16 7.31 9.81
N HIS A 33 7.42 7.15 10.20
CA HIS A 33 7.84 7.47 11.56
C HIS A 33 7.84 8.98 11.81
N LEU A 34 7.54 9.37 13.05
CA LEU A 34 7.76 10.71 13.54
C LEU A 34 9.02 10.70 14.40
N LEU A 35 10.02 11.47 13.99
CA LEU A 35 11.23 11.73 14.75
C LEU A 35 11.25 13.20 15.16
N GLU A 36 10.61 13.52 16.29
CA GLU A 36 10.36 14.92 16.73
C GLU A 36 11.63 15.77 16.79
N HIS A 37 12.76 15.16 17.18
CA HIS A 37 14.05 15.84 17.31
C HIS A 37 15.13 15.21 16.39
N GLY A 38 14.73 14.38 15.44
CA GLY A 38 15.63 13.55 14.66
C GLY A 38 16.25 12.43 15.48
N GLU A 39 17.03 11.59 14.82
CA GLU A 39 17.80 10.51 15.46
C GLU A 39 19.24 10.57 14.98
N LYS A 40 20.19 10.73 15.93
CA LYS A 40 21.62 10.67 15.61
C LYS A 40 22.10 9.22 15.56
N ARG A 41 22.77 8.86 14.46
CA ARG A 41 23.42 7.57 14.26
C ARG A 41 24.77 7.80 13.58
N GLY A 42 25.86 7.42 14.29
CA GLY A 42 27.22 7.73 13.80
C GLY A 42 27.37 9.24 13.52
N ASN A 43 27.78 9.58 12.32
CA ASN A 43 27.94 10.96 11.86
C ASN A 43 26.66 11.56 11.28
N SER A 44 25.57 10.77 11.16
CA SER A 44 24.35 11.19 10.48
C SER A 44 23.26 11.63 11.45
N LEU A 45 22.46 12.59 11.00
CA LEU A 45 21.16 12.94 11.59
C LEU A 45 20.06 12.42 10.67
N ILE A 46 19.23 11.50 11.18
CA ILE A 46 18.05 10.97 10.48
C ILE A 46 16.85 11.82 10.89
N ALA A 47 16.09 12.34 9.94
CA ALA A 47 14.87 13.11 10.15
C ALA A 47 13.70 12.47 9.40
N ALA A 48 12.53 12.41 10.05
CA ALA A 48 11.29 11.94 9.45
C ALA A 48 10.10 12.66 10.10
N ALA A 49 9.20 13.22 9.29
CA ALA A 49 8.10 14.07 9.70
C ALA A 49 6.72 13.39 9.49
N ARG A 50 6.64 12.07 9.69
CA ARG A 50 5.40 11.28 9.62
C ARG A 50 4.81 11.21 8.20
N ARG A 51 3.52 11.52 8.03
CA ARG A 51 2.79 11.40 6.75
C ARG A 51 1.67 12.42 6.65
N TYR A 52 1.11 12.58 5.46
CA TYR A 52 -0.07 13.41 5.15
C TYR A 52 0.13 14.91 5.38
N GLY A 53 1.35 15.34 5.63
CA GLY A 53 1.62 16.74 5.94
C GLY A 53 1.16 17.17 7.34
N ASP A 54 0.89 16.23 8.26
CA ASP A 54 0.51 16.53 9.64
C ASP A 54 1.67 17.12 10.47
N HIS A 55 2.92 17.00 9.96
CA HIS A 55 4.10 17.63 10.54
C HIS A 55 5.02 18.16 9.44
N ILE A 56 5.70 19.26 9.74
CA ILE A 56 6.81 19.78 8.94
C ILE A 56 8.12 19.53 9.69
N GLY A 57 9.10 18.92 9.02
CA GLY A 57 10.46 18.76 9.53
C GLY A 57 11.31 20.00 9.24
N ARG A 58 12.00 20.50 10.26
CA ARG A 58 13.04 21.55 10.13
C ARG A 58 14.38 20.96 10.54
N ILE A 59 15.37 21.09 9.67
CA ILE A 59 16.74 20.69 9.92
C ILE A 59 17.60 21.95 9.87
N GLU A 60 18.41 22.16 10.90
CA GLU A 60 19.36 23.28 11.00
C GLU A 60 20.78 22.71 10.98
N LEU A 61 21.60 23.27 10.11
CA LEU A 61 23.01 22.91 9.94
C LEU A 61 23.85 24.15 10.17
N GLU A 62 24.81 24.06 11.06
CA GLU A 62 25.81 25.11 11.31
C GLU A 62 27.14 24.75 10.65
N ILE A 63 27.65 25.66 9.85
CA ILE A 63 28.86 25.44 9.05
C ILE A 63 29.87 26.52 9.39
N GLU A 64 31.05 26.13 9.88
CA GLU A 64 32.17 27.00 10.14
C GLU A 64 33.34 26.58 9.26
N ASP A 65 33.97 27.53 8.57
CA ASP A 65 35.11 27.30 7.68
C ASP A 65 34.93 26.13 6.70
N GLY A 66 33.69 25.98 6.17
CA GLY A 66 33.29 24.91 5.24
C GLY A 66 33.11 23.54 5.88
N LYS A 67 33.15 23.44 7.21
CA LYS A 67 32.92 22.20 7.96
C LYS A 67 31.60 22.25 8.71
N LEU A 68 30.89 21.13 8.72
CA LEU A 68 29.70 20.98 9.53
C LEU A 68 30.07 20.82 11.01
N VAL A 69 29.68 21.80 11.85
CA VAL A 69 30.01 21.81 13.28
C VAL A 69 28.80 21.44 14.16
N HIS A 70 27.61 21.74 13.71
CA HIS A 70 26.40 21.36 14.43
C HIS A 70 25.25 20.98 13.48
N MET A 71 24.39 20.05 13.91
CA MET A 71 23.16 19.71 13.23
C MET A 71 22.08 19.31 14.23
N GLN A 72 20.88 19.80 13.99
CA GLN A 72 19.68 19.44 14.75
C GLN A 72 18.46 19.36 13.86
N ALA A 73 17.47 18.58 14.30
CA ALA A 73 16.17 18.50 13.65
C ALA A 73 15.06 18.70 14.68
N ARG A 74 13.95 19.24 14.21
CA ARG A 74 12.69 19.31 14.95
C ARG A 74 11.51 19.19 14.02
N THR A 75 10.37 18.77 14.55
CA THR A 75 9.10 18.80 13.82
C THR A 75 8.15 19.83 14.42
N VAL A 76 7.28 20.33 13.58
CA VAL A 76 6.17 21.24 13.95
C VAL A 76 4.89 20.63 13.44
N VAL A 77 3.84 20.61 14.28
CA VAL A 77 2.50 20.18 13.88
C VAL A 77 1.93 21.23 12.91
N THR A 78 1.44 20.80 11.76
CA THR A 78 0.94 21.74 10.73
C THR A 78 -0.30 22.47 11.16
N ASP A 79 -1.17 21.84 11.96
CA ASP A 79 -2.38 22.48 12.49
C ASP A 79 -2.08 23.66 13.45
N ASP A 80 -0.85 23.71 14.00
CA ASP A 80 -0.39 24.81 14.87
C ASP A 80 0.13 26.02 14.06
N LEU A 81 0.27 25.88 12.73
CA LEU A 81 0.76 26.93 11.85
C LEU A 81 -0.40 27.82 11.38
N PRO A 82 -0.15 29.12 11.16
CA PRO A 82 -1.17 29.99 10.61
C PRO A 82 -1.52 29.55 9.17
N ALA A 83 -2.82 29.48 8.87
CA ALA A 83 -3.29 29.25 7.52
C ALA A 83 -2.93 30.42 6.60
N VAL A 84 -2.52 30.13 5.37
CA VAL A 84 -2.27 31.11 4.30
C VAL A 84 -3.46 31.08 3.35
N HIS A 85 -4.30 32.08 3.41
CA HIS A 85 -5.59 32.09 2.70
C HIS A 85 -5.45 32.00 1.17
N GLU A 86 -4.41 32.63 0.61
CA GLU A 86 -4.10 32.55 -0.81
C GLU A 86 -3.80 31.11 -1.25
N ASP A 87 -3.02 30.39 -0.45
CA ASP A 87 -2.66 28.98 -0.72
C ASP A 87 -3.90 28.07 -0.61
N GLU A 88 -4.81 28.34 0.34
CA GLU A 88 -6.07 27.61 0.48
C GLU A 88 -6.95 27.74 -0.77
N ILE A 89 -7.06 28.94 -1.34
CA ILE A 89 -7.82 29.21 -2.57
C ILE A 89 -7.20 28.48 -3.75
N GLU A 90 -5.88 28.51 -3.89
CA GLU A 90 -5.16 27.86 -4.97
C GLU A 90 -5.32 26.32 -4.88
N ILE A 91 -5.11 25.74 -3.71
CA ILE A 91 -5.28 24.30 -3.46
C ILE A 91 -6.71 23.85 -3.75
N ALA A 92 -7.72 24.60 -3.29
CA ALA A 92 -9.13 24.32 -3.56
C ALA A 92 -9.44 24.37 -5.07
N GLY A 93 -8.80 25.28 -5.80
CA GLY A 93 -8.88 25.38 -7.26
C GLY A 93 -8.34 24.13 -7.95
N TYR A 94 -7.18 23.65 -7.56
CA TYR A 94 -6.59 22.42 -8.08
C TYR A 94 -7.43 21.18 -7.76
N GLN A 95 -7.93 21.06 -6.54
CA GLN A 95 -8.80 19.96 -6.13
C GLN A 95 -10.08 19.94 -6.97
N THR A 96 -10.76 21.08 -7.10
CA THR A 96 -11.99 21.22 -7.88
C THR A 96 -11.75 20.86 -9.36
N SER A 97 -10.66 21.35 -9.95
CA SER A 97 -10.30 21.04 -11.32
C SER A 97 -10.02 19.54 -11.51
N GLY A 98 -9.26 18.92 -10.61
CA GLY A 98 -8.97 17.49 -10.64
C GLY A 98 -10.24 16.63 -10.54
N GLU A 99 -11.11 16.94 -9.59
CA GLU A 99 -12.40 16.26 -9.42
C GLU A 99 -13.30 16.38 -10.66
N GLN A 100 -13.38 17.58 -11.24
CA GLN A 100 -14.16 17.81 -12.46
C GLN A 100 -13.62 17.00 -13.65
N GLN A 101 -12.30 16.88 -13.79
CA GLN A 101 -11.71 16.07 -14.86
C GLN A 101 -12.03 14.58 -14.67
N LEU A 102 -11.90 14.04 -13.46
CA LEU A 102 -12.24 12.66 -13.16
C LEU A 102 -13.74 12.38 -13.34
N ALA A 103 -14.61 13.32 -12.97
CA ALA A 103 -16.07 13.18 -13.12
C ALA A 103 -16.55 13.17 -14.59
N LYS A 104 -15.77 13.74 -15.54
CA LYS A 104 -16.13 13.69 -16.96
C LYS A 104 -16.01 12.30 -17.59
N ARG A 105 -15.18 11.43 -17.01
CA ARG A 105 -14.97 10.08 -17.53
C ARG A 105 -15.96 9.13 -16.92
N VAL A 106 -17.06 8.85 -17.61
CA VAL A 106 -18.02 7.80 -17.23
C VAL A 106 -17.40 6.44 -17.51
N ILE A 107 -17.46 5.56 -16.53
CA ILE A 107 -16.92 4.19 -16.55
C ILE A 107 -18.02 3.17 -16.79
N ALA A 108 -19.13 3.30 -16.07
CA ALA A 108 -20.24 2.36 -16.13
C ALA A 108 -21.57 3.03 -15.72
N ASP A 109 -22.67 2.36 -16.03
CA ASP A 109 -24.00 2.67 -15.47
C ASP A 109 -24.47 1.43 -14.69
N LEU A 110 -24.57 1.56 -13.38
CA LEU A 110 -24.88 0.44 -12.49
C LEU A 110 -26.37 0.41 -12.13
N PRO A 111 -27.05 -0.74 -12.33
CA PRO A 111 -28.48 -0.84 -12.02
C PRO A 111 -28.78 -0.75 -10.52
N THR A 112 -27.79 -1.07 -9.66
CA THR A 112 -27.90 -1.03 -8.20
C THR A 112 -26.59 -0.58 -7.59
N ALA A 113 -26.64 0.00 -6.38
CA ALA A 113 -25.44 0.32 -5.63
C ALA A 113 -24.67 -0.95 -5.21
N TYR A 114 -23.36 -0.82 -5.09
CA TYR A 114 -22.47 -1.84 -4.55
C TYR A 114 -21.84 -1.30 -3.27
N THR A 115 -22.15 -1.96 -2.15
CA THR A 115 -21.62 -1.58 -0.83
C THR A 115 -20.35 -2.31 -0.51
N THR A 116 -19.50 -1.67 0.31
CA THR A 116 -18.30 -2.27 0.89
C THR A 116 -18.58 -2.86 2.26
N ASP A 117 -17.86 -3.90 2.64
CA ASP A 117 -17.78 -4.42 4.01
C ASP A 117 -16.35 -4.88 4.30
N ILE A 118 -15.66 -4.16 5.16
CA ILE A 118 -14.29 -4.49 5.56
C ILE A 118 -14.19 -5.80 6.34
N ARG A 119 -15.29 -6.28 6.91
CA ARG A 119 -15.34 -7.44 7.79
C ARG A 119 -15.86 -8.71 7.12
N GLY A 120 -16.30 -8.62 5.90
CA GLY A 120 -16.94 -9.71 5.21
C GLY A 120 -16.82 -9.66 3.69
N GLU A 121 -17.37 -10.68 3.06
CA GLU A 121 -17.51 -10.73 1.60
C GLU A 121 -18.53 -9.70 1.13
N HIS A 122 -18.26 -9.02 0.03
CA HIS A 122 -19.13 -8.04 -0.57
C HIS A 122 -18.98 -8.05 -2.10
N ARG A 123 -20.01 -7.61 -2.81
CA ARG A 123 -20.05 -7.66 -4.29
C ARG A 123 -18.93 -6.88 -4.97
N LEU A 124 -18.38 -5.84 -4.35
CA LEU A 124 -17.26 -5.08 -4.90
C LEU A 124 -15.97 -5.88 -4.90
N ILE A 125 -15.70 -6.70 -3.87
CA ILE A 125 -14.50 -7.53 -3.88
C ILE A 125 -14.61 -8.64 -4.93
N ASP A 126 -15.80 -9.21 -5.15
CA ASP A 126 -16.04 -10.20 -6.21
C ASP A 126 -15.77 -9.60 -7.59
N LEU A 127 -16.25 -8.37 -7.82
CA LEU A 127 -15.97 -7.63 -9.05
C LEU A 127 -14.47 -7.36 -9.24
N GLY A 128 -13.80 -6.89 -8.17
CA GLY A 128 -12.36 -6.64 -8.17
C GLY A 128 -11.54 -7.89 -8.43
N LEU A 129 -11.92 -9.02 -7.81
CA LEU A 129 -11.28 -10.32 -8.04
C LEU A 129 -11.46 -10.82 -9.48
N ALA A 130 -12.68 -10.66 -10.04
CA ALA A 130 -12.94 -11.04 -11.42
C ALA A 130 -12.13 -10.20 -12.41
N ALA A 131 -12.07 -8.88 -12.20
CA ALA A 131 -11.25 -7.96 -13.00
C ALA A 131 -9.76 -8.29 -12.90
N LEU A 132 -9.26 -8.58 -11.69
CA LEU A 132 -7.88 -8.94 -11.44
C LEU A 132 -7.51 -10.26 -12.15
N MET A 133 -8.35 -11.29 -12.05
CA MET A 133 -8.14 -12.56 -12.76
C MET A 133 -8.12 -12.36 -14.28
N GLN A 134 -9.01 -11.55 -14.81
CA GLN A 134 -9.04 -11.22 -16.23
C GLN A 134 -7.77 -10.49 -16.67
N ARG A 135 -7.33 -9.48 -15.90
CA ARG A 135 -6.15 -8.66 -16.22
C ARG A 135 -4.86 -9.45 -16.13
N THR A 136 -4.74 -10.33 -15.13
CA THR A 136 -3.52 -11.11 -14.88
C THR A 136 -3.50 -12.48 -15.58
N HIS A 137 -4.61 -12.92 -16.15
CA HIS A 137 -4.78 -14.25 -16.76
C HIS A 137 -4.35 -15.38 -15.81
N THR A 138 -4.96 -15.41 -14.62
CA THR A 138 -4.58 -16.34 -13.55
C THR A 138 -5.66 -17.37 -13.21
N ASP A 139 -5.26 -18.47 -12.57
CA ASP A 139 -6.16 -19.55 -12.16
C ASP A 139 -7.00 -19.17 -10.96
N VAL A 140 -6.39 -18.44 -10.03
CA VAL A 140 -6.99 -17.90 -8.81
C VAL A 140 -6.57 -16.46 -8.60
N ALA A 141 -7.30 -15.72 -7.76
CA ALA A 141 -6.89 -14.40 -7.34
C ALA A 141 -7.19 -14.17 -5.86
N MET A 142 -6.48 -13.22 -5.25
CA MET A 142 -6.69 -12.79 -3.88
C MET A 142 -6.70 -11.27 -3.76
N LEU A 143 -7.63 -10.74 -2.96
CA LEU A 143 -7.69 -9.33 -2.59
C LEU A 143 -8.07 -9.19 -1.12
N SER A 144 -7.65 -8.10 -0.49
CA SER A 144 -8.11 -7.74 0.86
C SER A 144 -9.32 -6.79 0.79
N THR A 145 -10.31 -7.01 1.66
CA THR A 145 -11.53 -6.18 1.69
C THR A 145 -11.23 -4.72 2.07
N GLY A 146 -10.20 -4.47 2.85
CA GLY A 146 -9.78 -3.14 3.26
C GLY A 146 -9.21 -2.26 2.14
N LEU A 147 -9.05 -2.78 0.92
CA LEU A 147 -8.72 -1.99 -0.26
C LEU A 147 -9.87 -1.08 -0.72
N PHE A 148 -11.11 -1.49 -0.49
CA PHE A 148 -12.29 -0.79 -0.96
C PHE A 148 -12.76 0.22 0.09
N LEU A 149 -12.53 1.53 -0.18
CA LEU A 149 -12.74 2.58 0.83
C LEU A 149 -14.13 3.21 0.79
N HIS A 150 -14.84 3.10 -0.34
CA HIS A 150 -16.15 3.70 -0.53
C HIS A 150 -17.07 2.76 -1.31
N ASP A 151 -18.37 2.98 -1.18
CA ASP A 151 -19.37 2.32 -1.99
C ASP A 151 -19.38 2.88 -3.42
N LEU A 152 -19.89 2.10 -4.38
CA LEU A 152 -20.27 2.61 -5.69
C LEU A 152 -21.78 2.87 -5.73
N PRO A 153 -22.23 4.07 -6.15
CA PRO A 153 -23.64 4.38 -6.26
C PRO A 153 -24.32 3.62 -7.41
N ALA A 154 -25.63 3.51 -7.36
CA ALA A 154 -26.43 3.17 -8.55
C ALA A 154 -26.39 4.34 -9.55
N GLY A 155 -26.55 4.03 -10.83
CA GLY A 155 -26.47 5.00 -11.94
C GLY A 155 -25.04 5.16 -12.47
N LEU A 156 -24.75 6.34 -13.00
CA LEU A 156 -23.47 6.61 -13.65
C LEU A 156 -22.31 6.62 -12.64
N VAL A 157 -21.36 5.73 -12.85
CA VAL A 157 -20.09 5.65 -12.12
C VAL A 157 -18.99 6.29 -12.96
N THR A 158 -18.25 7.19 -12.37
CA THR A 158 -17.19 7.95 -13.01
C THR A 158 -15.79 7.51 -12.54
N ALA A 159 -14.75 7.99 -13.19
CA ALA A 159 -13.38 7.81 -12.72
C ALA A 159 -13.14 8.44 -11.34
N LYS A 160 -13.91 9.48 -10.96
CA LYS A 160 -13.88 10.06 -9.62
C LYS A 160 -14.33 9.04 -8.56
N ASP A 161 -15.42 8.31 -8.83
CA ASP A 161 -15.95 7.29 -7.92
C ASP A 161 -14.98 6.13 -7.75
N LEU A 162 -14.37 5.66 -8.86
CA LEU A 162 -13.33 4.63 -8.80
C LEU A 162 -12.08 5.10 -8.07
N HIS A 163 -11.68 6.36 -8.23
CA HIS A 163 -10.56 6.91 -7.51
C HIS A 163 -10.82 7.02 -6.00
N ALA A 164 -12.03 7.36 -5.61
CA ALA A 164 -12.43 7.36 -4.19
C ALA A 164 -12.50 5.94 -3.63
N LEU A 165 -13.07 4.98 -4.39
CA LEU A 165 -13.16 3.58 -4.00
C LEU A 165 -11.79 2.91 -3.83
N LEU A 166 -10.88 3.09 -4.81
CA LEU A 166 -9.57 2.44 -4.88
C LEU A 166 -8.45 3.47 -5.13
N PRO A 167 -8.13 4.34 -4.14
CA PRO A 167 -7.11 5.38 -4.33
C PRO A 167 -5.68 4.85 -4.32
N HIS A 168 -5.50 3.53 -4.18
CA HIS A 168 -4.21 2.88 -4.05
C HIS A 168 -3.42 2.95 -5.35
N ALA A 169 -2.15 3.38 -5.25
CA ALA A 169 -1.19 3.32 -6.35
C ALA A 169 -0.44 1.97 -6.30
N VAL A 170 -1.19 0.86 -6.31
CA VAL A 170 -0.68 -0.50 -6.29
C VAL A 170 -0.95 -1.19 -7.62
N HIS A 171 -0.04 -2.06 -8.03
CA HIS A 171 -0.06 -2.67 -9.35
C HIS A 171 -0.57 -4.11 -9.29
N PRO A 172 -1.36 -4.56 -10.29
CA PRO A 172 -1.67 -5.97 -10.46
C PRO A 172 -0.39 -6.80 -10.61
N MET A 173 -0.39 -7.94 -9.94
CA MET A 173 0.71 -8.89 -9.96
C MET A 173 0.19 -10.27 -10.36
N ARG A 174 0.93 -10.95 -11.24
CA ARG A 174 0.79 -12.37 -11.51
C ARG A 174 1.92 -13.12 -10.83
N SER A 175 1.60 -14.07 -9.96
CA SER A 175 2.57 -14.99 -9.36
C SER A 175 2.37 -16.40 -9.89
N THR A 176 3.45 -17.16 -10.04
CA THR A 176 3.40 -18.57 -10.37
C THR A 176 3.98 -19.36 -9.21
N LEU A 177 3.22 -20.32 -8.67
CA LEU A 177 3.57 -21.16 -7.53
C LEU A 177 3.36 -22.64 -7.84
N ALA A 178 4.18 -23.51 -7.26
CA ALA A 178 3.83 -24.93 -7.16
C ALA A 178 2.64 -25.11 -6.21
N GLY A 179 1.85 -26.19 -6.40
CA GLY A 179 0.68 -26.45 -5.55
C GLY A 179 0.99 -26.51 -4.06
N ARG A 180 2.12 -27.12 -3.70
CA ARG A 180 2.60 -27.14 -2.28
C ARG A 180 2.82 -25.73 -1.71
N ASP A 181 3.28 -24.79 -2.53
CA ASP A 181 3.53 -23.42 -2.10
C ASP A 181 2.23 -22.60 -2.10
N LEU A 182 1.31 -22.86 -3.02
CA LEU A 182 -0.05 -22.31 -2.97
C LEU A 182 -0.81 -22.79 -1.73
N TRP A 183 -0.69 -24.06 -1.37
CA TRP A 183 -1.23 -24.61 -0.13
C TRP A 183 -0.65 -23.89 1.09
N ARG A 184 0.67 -23.68 1.11
CA ARG A 184 1.36 -22.96 2.19
C ARG A 184 0.85 -21.52 2.31
N LEU A 185 0.77 -20.79 1.19
CA LEU A 185 0.26 -19.42 1.13
C LEU A 185 -1.16 -19.32 1.70
N ALA A 186 -2.05 -20.22 1.29
CA ALA A 186 -3.44 -20.24 1.78
C ALA A 186 -3.49 -20.44 3.30
N HIS A 187 -2.65 -21.33 3.85
CA HIS A 187 -2.58 -21.59 5.29
C HIS A 187 -1.87 -20.49 6.08
N GLU A 188 -0.89 -19.80 5.52
CA GLU A 188 -0.27 -18.62 6.11
C GLU A 188 -1.30 -17.50 6.29
N ILE A 189 -2.15 -17.27 5.31
CA ILE A 189 -3.22 -16.28 5.36
C ILE A 189 -4.26 -16.67 6.42
N GLU A 190 -4.74 -17.90 6.43
CA GLU A 190 -5.70 -18.38 7.43
C GLU A 190 -5.13 -18.32 8.86
N LYS A 191 -3.89 -18.75 9.05
CA LYS A 191 -3.20 -18.68 10.34
C LYS A 191 -3.11 -17.25 10.89
N ASN A 192 -2.88 -16.29 10.01
CA ASN A 192 -2.68 -14.89 10.39
C ASN A 192 -3.96 -14.04 10.26
N ARG A 193 -5.09 -14.63 9.92
CA ARG A 193 -6.36 -13.96 9.67
C ARG A 193 -6.77 -12.99 10.77
N ASN A 194 -6.79 -13.46 12.02
CA ASN A 194 -7.21 -12.64 13.16
C ASN A 194 -6.26 -11.49 13.47
N PHE A 195 -5.00 -11.61 13.08
CA PHE A 195 -4.02 -10.54 13.17
C PHE A 195 -4.17 -9.54 12.01
N LEU A 196 -4.30 -10.02 10.78
CA LEU A 196 -4.39 -9.19 9.59
C LEU A 196 -5.68 -8.35 9.57
N ARG A 197 -6.81 -8.96 9.88
CA ARG A 197 -8.14 -8.35 9.79
C ARG A 197 -8.23 -6.95 10.41
N PRO A 198 -7.83 -6.70 11.67
CA PRO A 198 -7.88 -5.38 12.28
C PRO A 198 -6.65 -4.54 12.01
N ASN A 199 -5.59 -5.11 11.42
CA ASN A 199 -4.30 -4.41 11.33
C ASN A 199 -4.29 -3.36 10.24
N ARG A 200 -3.82 -2.20 10.62
CA ARG A 200 -3.52 -1.11 9.70
C ARG A 200 -2.10 -1.29 9.19
N LEU A 201 -1.94 -1.76 7.96
CA LEU A 201 -0.63 -1.78 7.31
C LEU A 201 -0.19 -0.36 7.02
N LYS A 202 1.01 -0.01 7.46
CA LYS A 202 1.60 1.31 7.22
C LYS A 202 2.55 1.23 6.03
N GLY A 203 2.45 2.19 5.11
CA GLY A 203 3.28 2.25 3.92
C GLY A 203 2.76 1.37 2.78
N MET A 204 3.61 1.06 1.80
CA MET A 204 3.36 0.18 0.65
C MET A 204 2.13 0.55 -0.19
N GLY A 205 1.76 1.84 -0.24
CA GLY A 205 0.62 2.30 -1.03
C GLY A 205 -0.76 2.01 -0.44
N PHE A 206 -0.86 1.26 0.68
CA PHE A 206 -2.14 0.95 1.31
C PHE A 206 -2.74 2.18 2.00
N ARG A 207 -4.00 2.49 1.71
CA ARG A 207 -4.75 3.65 2.19
C ARG A 207 -5.88 3.31 3.15
N GLY A 208 -6.25 2.03 3.27
CA GLY A 208 -7.36 1.56 4.10
C GLY A 208 -7.16 1.79 5.59
N GLU A 209 -8.28 1.71 6.34
CA GLU A 209 -8.27 1.78 7.80
C GLU A 209 -7.74 0.50 8.44
N ALA A 210 -8.04 -0.64 7.85
CA ALA A 210 -7.53 -1.95 8.23
C ALA A 210 -7.35 -2.82 6.98
N TRP A 211 -6.60 -3.90 7.11
CA TRP A 211 -6.41 -4.86 6.01
C TRP A 211 -7.73 -5.56 5.62
N GLY A 212 -8.56 -5.88 6.59
CA GLY A 212 -9.79 -6.64 6.40
C GLY A 212 -9.53 -8.13 6.14
N GLU A 213 -10.50 -8.77 5.48
CA GLU A 213 -10.38 -10.18 5.08
C GLU A 213 -9.60 -10.32 3.78
N VAL A 214 -8.80 -11.37 3.66
CA VAL A 214 -8.30 -11.82 2.36
C VAL A 214 -9.33 -12.75 1.75
N VAL A 215 -9.88 -12.35 0.62
CA VAL A 215 -10.87 -13.12 -0.13
C VAL A 215 -10.21 -13.70 -1.38
N TRP A 216 -10.56 -14.95 -1.67
CA TRP A 216 -10.07 -15.68 -2.82
C TRP A 216 -11.14 -15.80 -3.90
N ALA A 217 -10.73 -15.67 -5.15
CA ALA A 217 -11.49 -16.18 -6.29
C ALA A 217 -10.81 -17.44 -6.83
N GLY A 218 -11.60 -18.50 -7.08
CA GLY A 218 -11.10 -19.76 -7.61
C GLY A 218 -10.37 -20.66 -6.61
N LEU A 219 -10.21 -20.25 -5.35
CA LEU A 219 -9.60 -21.06 -4.29
C LEU A 219 -10.52 -21.08 -3.05
N THR A 220 -10.60 -22.23 -2.40
CA THR A 220 -11.35 -22.40 -1.15
C THR A 220 -10.51 -23.22 -0.17
N VAL A 221 -10.39 -22.75 1.07
CA VAL A 221 -9.82 -23.52 2.18
C VAL A 221 -10.98 -24.11 2.97
N LEU A 222 -11.03 -25.42 3.08
CA LEU A 222 -12.06 -26.15 3.83
C LEU A 222 -11.75 -26.16 5.34
N ALA A 223 -12.77 -26.43 6.16
CA ALA A 223 -12.60 -26.47 7.62
C ALA A 223 -11.62 -27.52 8.12
N ASN A 224 -11.40 -28.60 7.35
CA ASN A 224 -10.41 -29.64 7.65
C ASN A 224 -8.99 -29.28 7.18
N GLY A 225 -8.80 -28.12 6.56
CA GLY A 225 -7.53 -27.65 6.02
C GLY A 225 -7.26 -28.05 4.57
N ASP A 226 -8.14 -28.80 3.92
CA ASP A 226 -7.99 -29.10 2.50
C ASP A 226 -8.18 -27.83 1.66
N VAL A 227 -7.45 -27.73 0.54
CA VAL A 227 -7.54 -26.62 -0.39
C VAL A 227 -8.13 -27.12 -1.71
N LEU A 228 -9.13 -26.40 -2.19
CA LEU A 228 -9.71 -26.64 -3.51
C LEU A 228 -9.33 -25.50 -4.45
N VAL A 229 -8.96 -25.82 -5.69
CA VAL A 229 -8.78 -24.86 -6.79
C VAL A 229 -9.84 -25.15 -7.85
N LYS A 230 -10.67 -24.15 -8.16
CA LYS A 230 -11.81 -24.30 -9.10
C LYS A 230 -12.72 -25.49 -8.76
N GLY A 231 -12.91 -25.73 -7.44
CA GLY A 231 -13.74 -26.82 -6.91
C GLY A 231 -13.10 -28.21 -6.96
N GLN A 232 -11.85 -28.35 -7.42
CA GLN A 232 -11.10 -29.60 -7.42
C GLN A 232 -10.04 -29.61 -6.32
N PRO A 233 -9.72 -30.76 -5.73
CA PRO A 233 -8.61 -30.87 -4.78
C PRO A 233 -7.31 -30.32 -5.37
N LEU A 234 -6.57 -29.55 -4.59
CA LEU A 234 -5.30 -28.97 -4.98
C LEU A 234 -4.29 -30.08 -5.27
N ASP A 235 -3.72 -30.12 -6.47
CA ASP A 235 -2.58 -30.97 -6.79
C ASP A 235 -1.28 -30.30 -6.33
N MET A 236 -0.61 -30.91 -5.35
CA MET A 236 0.62 -30.40 -4.76
C MET A 236 1.80 -30.31 -5.73
N ALA A 237 1.78 -31.10 -6.80
CA ALA A 237 2.83 -31.17 -7.82
C ALA A 237 2.56 -30.26 -9.03
N ALA A 238 1.32 -29.85 -9.24
CA ALA A 238 0.94 -28.97 -10.34
C ALA A 238 1.44 -27.52 -10.10
N THR A 239 1.40 -26.74 -11.15
CA THR A 239 1.73 -25.30 -11.11
C THR A 239 0.46 -24.49 -11.27
N TYR A 240 0.31 -23.46 -10.46
CA TYR A 240 -0.84 -22.55 -10.45
C TYR A 240 -0.41 -21.10 -10.60
N THR A 241 -1.27 -20.31 -11.21
CA THR A 241 -1.08 -18.86 -11.33
C THR A 241 -2.04 -18.10 -10.43
N ILE A 242 -1.52 -17.10 -9.74
CA ILE A 242 -2.25 -16.31 -8.74
C ILE A 242 -2.23 -14.83 -9.13
N GLY A 243 -3.41 -14.22 -9.25
CA GLY A 243 -3.58 -12.77 -9.33
C GLY A 243 -3.54 -12.15 -7.94
N GLY A 244 -2.75 -11.13 -7.78
CA GLY A 244 -2.61 -10.37 -6.54
C GLY A 244 -2.17 -8.95 -6.81
N LEU A 245 -1.64 -8.29 -5.78
CA LEU A 245 -1.10 -6.94 -5.87
C LEU A 245 0.37 -6.93 -5.46
N ASP A 246 1.15 -6.04 -6.05
CA ASP A 246 2.60 -5.93 -5.85
C ASP A 246 3.01 -5.86 -4.37
N HIS A 247 2.29 -5.08 -3.56
CA HIS A 247 2.60 -4.93 -2.14
C HIS A 247 2.40 -6.22 -1.32
N TYR A 248 1.68 -7.23 -1.84
CA TYR A 248 1.50 -8.50 -1.15
C TYR A 248 2.80 -9.28 -0.99
N MET A 249 3.79 -9.05 -1.86
CA MET A 249 5.12 -9.66 -1.72
C MET A 249 5.86 -9.23 -0.46
N PHE A 250 5.53 -8.04 0.06
CA PHE A 250 6.24 -7.47 1.21
C PHE A 250 5.52 -7.70 2.55
N ILE A 251 4.48 -8.54 2.55
CA ILE A 251 3.72 -8.83 3.76
C ILE A 251 4.39 -9.97 4.54
N PRO A 252 4.96 -9.70 5.72
CA PRO A 252 5.73 -10.71 6.47
C PRO A 252 4.89 -11.85 7.04
N TYR A 253 3.56 -11.74 6.97
CA TYR A 253 2.62 -12.72 7.51
C TYR A 253 2.24 -13.83 6.52
N PHE A 254 2.58 -13.68 5.25
CA PHE A 254 2.47 -14.71 4.22
C PHE A 254 3.64 -14.60 3.23
N PRO A 255 4.86 -14.94 3.70
CA PRO A 255 6.09 -14.73 2.94
C PRO A 255 6.25 -15.64 1.72
N THR A 256 5.36 -16.61 1.54
CA THR A 256 5.45 -17.56 0.42
C THR A 256 5.45 -16.88 -0.95
N LEU A 257 4.72 -15.76 -1.11
CA LEU A 257 4.74 -15.00 -2.37
C LEU A 257 6.12 -14.43 -2.69
N GLU A 258 6.83 -13.91 -1.70
CA GLU A 258 8.19 -13.38 -1.86
C GLU A 258 9.20 -14.50 -2.11
N ILE A 259 9.14 -15.56 -1.32
CA ILE A 259 10.17 -16.60 -1.27
C ILE A 259 10.06 -17.59 -2.44
N ALA A 260 8.84 -18.00 -2.80
CA ALA A 260 8.59 -19.06 -3.77
C ALA A 260 7.91 -18.57 -5.06
N GLY A 261 7.33 -17.37 -5.05
CA GLY A 261 6.58 -16.84 -6.18
C GLY A 261 7.48 -16.38 -7.33
N GLN A 262 7.14 -16.81 -8.54
CA GLN A 262 7.66 -16.15 -9.75
C GLN A 262 6.73 -14.99 -10.06
N ASN A 263 7.09 -13.79 -9.57
CA ASN A 263 6.23 -12.61 -9.54
C ASN A 263 6.50 -11.70 -10.74
N VAL A 264 5.44 -11.34 -11.47
CA VAL A 264 5.45 -10.39 -12.59
C VAL A 264 4.44 -9.30 -12.31
N MET A 265 4.89 -8.04 -12.23
CA MET A 265 4.07 -6.85 -11.98
C MET A 265 3.65 -6.19 -13.29
N SER A 266 2.41 -5.70 -13.32
CA SER A 266 1.89 -4.87 -14.42
C SER A 266 2.04 -3.39 -14.06
N TYR A 267 3.23 -2.83 -14.24
CA TYR A 267 3.52 -1.42 -13.90
C TYR A 267 2.87 -0.40 -14.85
N ASP A 268 2.26 -0.85 -15.92
CA ASP A 268 1.52 -0.04 -16.89
C ASP A 268 0.11 0.35 -16.41
N THR A 269 -0.34 -0.21 -15.30
CA THR A 269 -1.69 0.01 -14.75
C THR A 269 -1.69 -0.05 -13.22
N VAL A 270 -2.71 0.51 -12.59
CA VAL A 270 -2.98 0.39 -11.15
C VAL A 270 -4.32 -0.32 -10.93
N ILE A 271 -4.56 -0.80 -9.70
CA ILE A 271 -5.72 -1.65 -9.35
C ILE A 271 -7.08 -1.08 -9.81
N ARG A 272 -7.26 0.25 -9.88
CA ARG A 272 -8.53 0.88 -10.27
C ARG A 272 -8.75 0.97 -11.80
N GLU A 273 -7.79 0.67 -12.63
CA GLU A 273 -7.81 0.71 -14.10
C GLU A 273 -8.13 -0.65 -14.72
#